data_d945a76a297e1edace0db9bea1890ad5
#
_entry.id   d945a76a297e1edace0db9bea1890ad5
#
_cell.length_a   1.000
_cell.length_b   1.000
_cell.length_c   1.000
_cell.angle_alpha   90.00
_cell.angle_beta   90.00
_cell.angle_gamma   90.00
#
_symmetry.space_group_name_H-M   'P 1'
#
loop_
_entity.id
_entity.type
_entity.pdbx_description
1 polymer ?
#
loop_
_entity_poly.entity_id
_entity_poly.type
_entity_poly.pdbx_seq_one_letter_code
_entity_poly.pdbx_strand_id
1 'polypeptide(L)'
;MSNEQFFFTSESVTEGHPDKVADAISDSVLDAILTNDPQGRVACETLVTTGLVFIAGEITTSCYVDMPEVARSTVRDIGYSSSQMGFDWQTCSVVTSIDQQSSDIAQGVNAGDGLFKEQGAGDQGLMFGYATDETPELMPMPIMFAHKLSQRLATVRKNGSLDFLRPDGKSQVTIEYENGNPRRVDTVVIAAQHKPDVTYEDLKEAIIEEVIKKVIPKDMTDGDTRYFINATGKFITGGPMGDCGLTGRKIIVDTYGGQGSHGGGCFSGKDPSKVDRSGSYMARHIAKNVVAAGIAKKCEIQIAYAIGVAKPVSVMLDFMGTGVIHKSQLKEIVNDVFDLRPAAIIEYLDLLRPIYRKTSAYGHFGRNEPEFSWEKTNMADVLRDKAGI
;
A
#
# COMPACT_ATOMS: atom_id res chain seq x y z
N MET A 1 38.21 -2.92 1.69
CA MET A 1 36.82 -2.38 1.86
C MET A 1 36.33 -2.90 3.19
N SER A 2 35.87 -2.04 4.10
CA SER A 2 35.26 -2.49 5.35
C SER A 2 33.98 -3.25 4.99
N ASN A 3 33.84 -4.47 5.51
CA ASN A 3 32.59 -5.25 5.37
C ASN A 3 31.50 -4.49 6.10
N GLU A 4 30.61 -3.77 5.39
CA GLU A 4 29.54 -3.00 6.00
C GLU A 4 28.37 -3.97 6.26
N GLN A 5 28.10 -4.20 7.55
CA GLN A 5 27.00 -5.04 8.00
C GLN A 5 26.00 -4.16 8.75
N PHE A 6 24.71 -4.30 8.41
CA PHE A 6 23.63 -3.60 9.09
C PHE A 6 22.34 -4.42 9.08
N PHE A 7 21.39 -4.05 9.92
CA PHE A 7 20.06 -4.64 9.99
C PHE A 7 19.02 -3.64 9.53
N PHE A 8 18.07 -4.11 8.75
CA PHE A 8 16.91 -3.30 8.36
C PHE A 8 15.61 -4.04 8.66
N THR A 9 14.63 -3.31 9.19
CA THR A 9 13.36 -3.86 9.66
C THR A 9 12.20 -3.18 8.96
N SER A 10 11.25 -3.99 8.47
CA SER A 10 9.95 -3.50 8.01
C SER A 10 8.81 -4.27 8.66
N GLU A 11 7.65 -3.65 8.75
CA GLU A 11 6.44 -4.26 9.29
C GLU A 11 5.30 -4.26 8.28
N SER A 12 4.35 -5.16 8.46
CA SER A 12 3.07 -5.19 7.77
C SER A 12 1.96 -5.64 8.72
N VAL A 13 0.73 -5.45 8.30
CA VAL A 13 -0.45 -5.82 9.08
C VAL A 13 -1.46 -6.55 8.21
N THR A 14 -2.34 -7.34 8.85
CA THR A 14 -3.43 -8.03 8.15
C THR A 14 -4.53 -7.06 7.73
N GLU A 15 -5.41 -7.51 6.84
CA GLU A 15 -6.62 -6.79 6.45
C GLU A 15 -7.55 -6.46 7.61
N GLY A 16 -7.45 -7.21 8.73
CA GLY A 16 -8.24 -7.02 9.94
C GLY A 16 -7.64 -6.03 10.95
N HIS A 17 -6.44 -5.49 10.70
CA HIS A 17 -5.92 -4.40 11.51
C HIS A 17 -6.84 -3.18 11.41
N PRO A 18 -7.15 -2.46 12.51
CA PRO A 18 -8.13 -1.36 12.49
C PRO A 18 -7.89 -0.32 11.39
N ASP A 19 -6.65 0.14 11.21
CA ASP A 19 -6.33 1.09 10.14
C ASP A 19 -6.59 0.51 8.75
N LYS A 20 -6.35 -0.79 8.54
CA LYS A 20 -6.61 -1.45 7.26
C LYS A 20 -8.08 -1.77 7.03
N VAL A 21 -8.86 -1.97 8.07
CA VAL A 21 -10.33 -2.00 7.99
C VAL A 21 -10.84 -0.65 7.50
N ALA A 22 -10.31 0.46 8.05
CA ALA A 22 -10.67 1.81 7.62
C ALA A 22 -10.29 2.06 6.16
N ASP A 23 -9.08 1.70 5.75
CA ASP A 23 -8.61 1.80 4.36
C ASP A 23 -9.50 0.97 3.41
N ALA A 24 -9.84 -0.26 3.81
CA ALA A 24 -10.68 -1.14 2.99
C ALA A 24 -12.09 -0.59 2.80
N ILE A 25 -12.69 0.02 3.84
CA ILE A 25 -14.01 0.65 3.73
C ILE A 25 -13.94 1.86 2.80
N SER A 26 -12.97 2.75 2.98
CA SER A 26 -12.78 3.94 2.15
C SER A 26 -12.55 3.60 0.68
N ASP A 27 -11.71 2.61 0.38
CA ASP A 27 -11.49 2.14 -1.00
C ASP A 27 -12.67 1.35 -1.57
N SER A 28 -13.48 0.68 -0.73
CA SER A 28 -14.72 0.04 -1.18
C SER A 28 -15.79 1.07 -1.57
N VAL A 29 -15.87 2.20 -0.86
CA VAL A 29 -16.74 3.32 -1.26
C VAL A 29 -16.28 3.92 -2.58
N LEU A 30 -14.96 4.13 -2.76
CA LEU A 30 -14.39 4.60 -4.01
C LEU A 30 -14.72 3.64 -5.17
N ASP A 31 -14.51 2.34 -5.02
CA ASP A 31 -14.77 1.35 -6.05
C ASP A 31 -16.28 1.27 -6.40
N ALA A 32 -17.16 1.40 -5.41
CA ALA A 32 -18.61 1.43 -5.64
C ALA A 32 -19.02 2.65 -6.48
N ILE A 33 -18.39 3.81 -6.27
CA ILE A 33 -18.63 5.01 -7.08
C ILE A 33 -18.09 4.83 -8.47
N LEU A 34 -16.81 4.45 -8.65
CA LEU A 34 -16.16 4.31 -9.95
C LEU A 34 -16.83 3.26 -10.84
N THR A 35 -17.49 2.27 -10.25
CA THR A 35 -18.27 1.26 -11.00
C THR A 35 -19.41 1.90 -11.80
N ASN A 36 -20.05 2.94 -11.28
CA ASN A 36 -21.22 3.57 -11.88
C ASN A 36 -20.93 4.99 -12.41
N ASP A 37 -19.93 5.65 -11.87
CA ASP A 37 -19.48 7.00 -12.23
C ASP A 37 -17.94 7.08 -12.23
N PRO A 38 -17.28 6.67 -13.33
CA PRO A 38 -15.82 6.73 -13.42
C PRO A 38 -15.21 8.13 -13.29
N GLN A 39 -16.02 9.20 -13.44
CA GLN A 39 -15.58 10.59 -13.27
C GLN A 39 -15.88 11.14 -11.88
N GLY A 40 -16.43 10.32 -10.98
CA GLY A 40 -16.72 10.71 -9.60
C GLY A 40 -15.47 11.23 -8.87
N ARG A 41 -15.65 12.28 -8.07
CA ARG A 41 -14.60 12.85 -7.21
C ARG A 41 -14.80 12.35 -5.80
N VAL A 42 -13.78 11.71 -5.25
CA VAL A 42 -13.88 11.02 -3.96
C VAL A 42 -12.65 11.36 -3.11
N ALA A 43 -12.94 11.87 -1.92
CA ALA A 43 -12.02 11.94 -0.80
C ALA A 43 -12.78 11.37 0.40
N CYS A 44 -12.64 10.06 0.64
CA CYS A 44 -13.40 9.31 1.63
C CYS A 44 -12.47 8.84 2.74
N GLU A 45 -12.76 9.25 3.96
CA GLU A 45 -12.03 8.87 5.16
C GLU A 45 -12.93 8.09 6.10
N THR A 46 -12.38 7.08 6.75
CA THR A 46 -13.11 6.21 7.67
C THR A 46 -12.39 6.15 9.00
N LEU A 47 -13.16 6.22 10.09
CA LEU A 47 -12.74 5.89 11.45
C LEU A 47 -13.49 4.63 11.89
N VAL A 48 -12.78 3.67 12.47
CA VAL A 48 -13.38 2.48 13.10
C VAL A 48 -12.94 2.36 14.55
N THR A 49 -13.88 2.01 15.43
CA THR A 49 -13.62 1.70 16.84
C THR A 49 -14.64 0.67 17.31
N THR A 50 -14.70 0.36 18.62
CA THR A 50 -15.64 -0.62 19.17
C THR A 50 -17.08 -0.34 18.71
N GLY A 51 -17.64 -1.25 17.91
CA GLY A 51 -19.05 -1.17 17.47
C GLY A 51 -19.40 0.00 16.55
N LEU A 52 -18.44 0.77 16.04
CA LEU A 52 -18.68 1.97 15.24
C LEU A 52 -17.80 2.02 13.98
N VAL A 53 -18.43 2.37 12.87
CA VAL A 53 -17.80 2.86 11.63
C VAL A 53 -18.30 4.29 11.39
N PHE A 54 -17.41 5.25 11.25
CA PHE A 54 -17.72 6.62 10.87
C PHE A 54 -17.03 6.93 9.53
N ILE A 55 -17.82 7.26 8.51
CA ILE A 55 -17.37 7.61 7.16
C ILE A 55 -17.59 9.10 6.95
N ALA A 56 -16.53 9.83 6.63
CA ALA A 56 -16.58 11.26 6.37
C ALA A 56 -15.79 11.61 5.11
N GLY A 57 -16.01 12.80 4.58
CA GLY A 57 -15.21 13.30 3.45
C GLY A 57 -16.04 14.06 2.43
N GLU A 58 -15.44 14.32 1.27
CA GLU A 58 -16.05 15.06 0.18
C GLU A 58 -16.20 14.16 -1.04
N ILE A 59 -17.45 14.02 -1.50
CA ILE A 59 -17.80 13.18 -2.65
C ILE A 59 -18.72 13.96 -3.60
N THR A 60 -18.30 14.04 -4.86
CA THR A 60 -19.13 14.56 -5.95
C THR A 60 -19.29 13.45 -6.98
N THR A 61 -20.52 12.94 -7.13
CA THR A 61 -20.85 11.84 -8.04
C THR A 61 -22.28 11.98 -8.54
N SER A 62 -22.53 11.36 -9.71
CA SER A 62 -23.86 11.26 -10.30
C SER A 62 -24.63 10.02 -9.83
N CYS A 63 -23.99 9.10 -9.11
CA CYS A 63 -24.62 7.85 -8.68
C CYS A 63 -24.92 7.84 -7.17
N TYR A 64 -25.88 7.01 -6.77
CA TYR A 64 -26.16 6.71 -5.37
C TYR A 64 -25.33 5.50 -4.93
N VAL A 65 -24.71 5.58 -3.74
CA VAL A 65 -24.03 4.47 -3.08
C VAL A 65 -24.56 4.29 -1.67
N ASP A 66 -25.00 3.09 -1.34
CA ASP A 66 -25.38 2.72 0.03
C ASP A 66 -24.09 2.44 0.85
N MET A 67 -23.52 3.51 1.39
CA MET A 67 -22.27 3.45 2.16
C MET A 67 -22.38 2.55 3.41
N PRO A 68 -23.48 2.53 4.17
CA PRO A 68 -23.68 1.57 5.24
C PRO A 68 -23.57 0.10 4.78
N GLU A 69 -24.16 -0.25 3.64
CA GLU A 69 -24.06 -1.62 3.11
C GLU A 69 -22.65 -1.93 2.59
N VAL A 70 -21.99 -0.98 1.92
CA VAL A 70 -20.58 -1.11 1.50
C VAL A 70 -19.67 -1.35 2.71
N ALA A 71 -19.82 -0.60 3.79
CA ALA A 71 -19.05 -0.77 5.00
C ALA A 71 -19.28 -2.15 5.65
N ARG A 72 -20.58 -2.55 5.80
CA ARG A 72 -20.94 -3.86 6.40
C ARG A 72 -20.40 -5.04 5.59
N SER A 73 -20.55 -5.00 4.27
CA SER A 73 -20.04 -6.07 3.40
C SER A 73 -18.50 -6.15 3.48
N THR A 74 -17.81 -5.02 3.55
CA THR A 74 -16.35 -4.96 3.72
C THR A 74 -15.93 -5.58 5.06
N VAL A 75 -16.58 -5.21 6.16
CA VAL A 75 -16.31 -5.74 7.51
C VAL A 75 -16.56 -7.26 7.57
N ARG A 76 -17.67 -7.73 6.93
CA ARG A 76 -18.00 -9.16 6.81
C ARG A 76 -16.91 -9.92 6.07
N ASP A 77 -16.48 -9.43 4.92
CA ASP A 77 -15.49 -10.10 4.06
C ASP A 77 -14.10 -10.16 4.70
N ILE A 78 -13.76 -9.19 5.56
CA ILE A 78 -12.57 -9.22 6.41
C ILE A 78 -12.69 -10.34 7.46
N GLY A 79 -13.89 -10.60 7.96
CA GLY A 79 -14.16 -11.70 8.90
C GLY A 79 -14.56 -11.26 10.30
N TYR A 80 -14.96 -10.02 10.51
CA TYR A 80 -15.58 -9.56 11.75
C TYR A 80 -17.06 -9.94 11.77
N SER A 81 -17.33 -11.16 12.20
CA SER A 81 -18.64 -11.83 12.09
C SER A 81 -19.27 -12.19 13.45
N SER A 82 -18.72 -11.70 14.55
CA SER A 82 -19.21 -12.02 15.89
C SER A 82 -19.01 -10.85 16.85
N SER A 83 -20.05 -10.55 17.62
CA SER A 83 -20.01 -9.55 18.69
C SER A 83 -18.96 -9.87 19.79
N GLN A 84 -18.53 -11.13 19.92
CA GLN A 84 -17.44 -11.50 20.81
C GLN A 84 -16.08 -10.88 20.41
N MET A 85 -15.96 -10.38 19.17
CA MET A 85 -14.79 -9.63 18.71
C MET A 85 -14.89 -8.14 19.02
N GLY A 86 -16.00 -7.69 19.63
CA GLY A 86 -16.30 -6.27 19.92
C GLY A 86 -16.52 -5.39 18.68
N PHE A 87 -16.52 -6.03 17.50
CA PHE A 87 -16.78 -5.42 16.19
C PHE A 87 -17.41 -6.48 15.29
N ASP A 88 -18.61 -6.20 14.76
CA ASP A 88 -19.45 -7.16 14.04
C ASP A 88 -20.17 -6.44 12.90
N TRP A 89 -20.10 -6.97 11.70
CA TRP A 89 -20.69 -6.38 10.52
C TRP A 89 -22.20 -6.18 10.59
N GLN A 90 -22.92 -7.04 11.32
CA GLN A 90 -24.38 -6.96 11.49
C GLN A 90 -24.80 -5.87 12.48
N THR A 91 -24.03 -5.72 13.56
CA THR A 91 -24.44 -4.92 14.72
C THR A 91 -23.68 -3.63 14.92
N CYS A 92 -22.55 -3.42 14.20
CA CYS A 92 -21.83 -2.15 14.28
C CYS A 92 -22.71 -0.98 13.79
N SER A 93 -22.59 0.16 14.44
CA SER A 93 -23.19 1.40 13.94
C SER A 93 -22.38 1.89 12.73
N VAL A 94 -23.06 2.35 11.69
CA VAL A 94 -22.43 3.04 10.56
C VAL A 94 -22.99 4.44 10.47
N VAL A 95 -22.15 5.45 10.63
CA VAL A 95 -22.50 6.86 10.59
C VAL A 95 -21.77 7.51 9.41
N THR A 96 -22.45 8.36 8.66
CA THR A 96 -21.87 9.05 7.50
C THR A 96 -22.04 10.56 7.64
N SER A 97 -20.98 11.30 7.23
CA SER A 97 -20.98 12.77 7.11
C SER A 97 -20.23 13.13 5.83
N ILE A 98 -20.96 13.24 4.73
CA ILE A 98 -20.42 13.47 3.40
C ILE A 98 -20.87 14.82 2.87
N ASP A 99 -19.92 15.64 2.47
CA ASP A 99 -20.12 16.90 1.80
C ASP A 99 -19.76 16.82 0.31
N GLN A 100 -20.10 17.84 -0.47
CA GLN A 100 -19.64 17.98 -1.85
C GLN A 100 -18.24 18.57 -1.88
N GLN A 101 -17.45 18.20 -2.90
CA GLN A 101 -16.14 18.83 -3.11
C GLN A 101 -16.26 20.35 -3.26
N SER A 102 -15.38 21.10 -2.61
CA SER A 102 -15.30 22.55 -2.74
C SER A 102 -15.17 22.99 -4.20
N SER A 103 -15.98 23.99 -4.60
CA SER A 103 -15.91 24.61 -5.93
C SER A 103 -14.53 25.22 -6.21
N ASP A 104 -13.85 25.72 -5.18
CA ASP A 104 -12.53 26.33 -5.31
C ASP A 104 -11.45 25.30 -5.66
N ILE A 105 -11.55 24.09 -5.12
CA ILE A 105 -10.68 22.97 -5.48
C ILE A 105 -11.03 22.45 -6.89
N ALA A 106 -12.32 22.32 -7.20
CA ALA A 106 -12.79 21.82 -8.48
C ALA A 106 -12.26 22.63 -9.67
N GLN A 107 -12.12 23.95 -9.55
CA GLN A 107 -11.55 24.83 -10.60
C GLN A 107 -10.13 24.43 -11.02
N GLY A 108 -9.31 23.91 -10.10
CA GLY A 108 -7.93 23.50 -10.40
C GLY A 108 -7.82 22.10 -11.01
N VAL A 109 -8.88 21.28 -10.85
CA VAL A 109 -8.88 19.83 -11.24
C VAL A 109 -9.69 19.57 -12.51
N ASN A 110 -10.67 20.43 -12.82
CA ASN A 110 -11.47 20.29 -14.03
C ASN A 110 -10.78 20.93 -15.23
N ALA A 111 -10.74 20.20 -16.34
CA ALA A 111 -10.23 20.74 -17.59
C ALA A 111 -11.14 21.88 -18.11
N GLY A 112 -10.54 23.00 -18.48
CA GLY A 112 -11.25 24.17 -18.99
C GLY A 112 -11.62 25.22 -17.94
N ASP A 113 -11.59 24.86 -16.65
CA ASP A 113 -11.85 25.77 -15.54
C ASP A 113 -10.55 26.46 -15.04
N GLY A 114 -10.70 27.46 -14.17
CA GLY A 114 -9.58 28.12 -13.49
C GLY A 114 -8.62 28.90 -14.38
N LEU A 115 -7.43 29.19 -13.84
CA LEU A 115 -6.37 29.95 -14.52
C LEU A 115 -5.64 29.12 -15.58
N PHE A 116 -5.48 27.83 -15.35
CA PHE A 116 -4.85 26.88 -16.26
C PHE A 116 -5.92 26.01 -16.92
N LYS A 117 -5.83 25.83 -18.24
CA LYS A 117 -6.88 25.13 -19.01
C LYS A 117 -6.73 23.61 -19.04
N GLU A 118 -5.54 23.10 -18.73
CA GLU A 118 -5.29 21.66 -18.57
C GLU A 118 -5.72 21.22 -17.16
N GLN A 119 -6.14 19.95 -17.01
CA GLN A 119 -6.39 19.36 -15.70
C GLN A 119 -5.12 19.42 -14.85
N GLY A 120 -5.15 20.18 -13.77
CA GLY A 120 -4.06 20.32 -12.82
C GLY A 120 -4.08 19.25 -11.73
N ALA A 121 -3.05 19.27 -10.88
CA ALA A 121 -3.02 18.45 -9.68
C ALA A 121 -4.09 18.90 -8.68
N GLY A 122 -4.75 17.95 -8.05
CA GLY A 122 -5.81 18.21 -7.05
C GLY A 122 -5.30 18.79 -5.73
N ASP A 123 -4.01 18.72 -5.50
CA ASP A 123 -3.32 19.32 -4.35
C ASP A 123 -1.85 19.57 -4.68
N GLN A 124 -1.18 20.37 -3.86
CA GLN A 124 0.28 20.39 -3.79
C GLN A 124 0.77 19.10 -3.11
N GLY A 125 1.99 18.67 -3.45
CA GLY A 125 2.59 17.53 -2.76
C GLY A 125 3.84 17.04 -3.45
N LEU A 126 4.46 16.05 -2.77
CA LEU A 126 5.60 15.32 -3.32
C LEU A 126 5.34 13.81 -3.19
N MET A 127 5.56 13.09 -4.27
CA MET A 127 5.29 11.66 -4.40
C MET A 127 6.59 10.94 -4.69
N PHE A 128 6.78 9.78 -4.07
CA PHE A 128 7.97 8.98 -4.26
C PHE A 128 7.66 7.64 -4.92
N GLY A 129 8.55 7.22 -5.80
CA GLY A 129 8.64 5.86 -6.32
C GLY A 129 9.98 5.25 -5.95
N TYR A 130 9.99 3.98 -5.60
CA TYR A 130 11.20 3.24 -5.29
C TYR A 130 11.17 1.84 -5.92
N ALA A 131 12.33 1.34 -6.32
CA ALA A 131 12.53 -0.04 -6.75
C ALA A 131 13.96 -0.48 -6.42
N THR A 132 14.11 -1.78 -6.14
CA THR A 132 15.39 -2.44 -5.89
C THR A 132 15.35 -3.86 -6.43
N ASP A 133 16.50 -4.41 -6.86
CA ASP A 133 16.64 -5.76 -7.37
C ASP A 133 16.70 -6.86 -6.28
N GLU A 134 16.33 -6.51 -5.04
CA GLU A 134 16.38 -7.43 -3.90
C GLU A 134 15.37 -8.58 -3.99
N THR A 135 14.25 -8.40 -4.68
CA THR A 135 13.19 -9.41 -4.85
C THR A 135 12.69 -9.45 -6.29
N PRO A 136 12.05 -10.54 -6.74
CA PRO A 136 11.46 -10.63 -8.08
C PRO A 136 10.42 -9.53 -8.36
N GLU A 137 9.75 -9.05 -7.33
CA GLU A 137 8.78 -7.96 -7.41
C GLU A 137 9.45 -6.58 -7.58
N LEU A 138 10.79 -6.53 -7.53
CA LEU A 138 11.60 -5.31 -7.51
C LEU A 138 11.25 -4.39 -6.34
N MET A 139 11.14 -4.99 -5.17
CA MET A 139 10.81 -4.36 -3.89
C MET A 139 11.85 -4.68 -2.82
N PRO A 140 11.93 -3.89 -1.75
CA PRO A 140 12.75 -4.24 -0.58
C PRO A 140 12.31 -5.55 0.06
N MET A 141 13.28 -6.41 0.38
CA MET A 141 13.01 -7.74 0.92
C MET A 141 12.27 -7.73 2.28
N PRO A 142 12.61 -6.84 3.24
CA PRO A 142 11.95 -6.85 4.55
C PRO A 142 10.45 -6.61 4.46
N ILE A 143 10.00 -5.61 3.67
CA ILE A 143 8.59 -5.32 3.52
C ILE A 143 7.86 -6.42 2.74
N MET A 144 8.49 -7.02 1.72
CA MET A 144 7.87 -8.11 0.97
C MET A 144 7.65 -9.34 1.83
N PHE A 145 8.60 -9.72 2.68
CA PHE A 145 8.39 -10.82 3.63
C PHE A 145 7.32 -10.46 4.67
N ALA A 146 7.32 -9.24 5.18
CA ALA A 146 6.29 -8.80 6.11
C ALA A 146 4.88 -8.86 5.47
N HIS A 147 4.71 -8.40 4.23
CA HIS A 147 3.43 -8.53 3.50
C HIS A 147 3.01 -9.98 3.30
N LYS A 148 3.92 -10.82 2.82
CA LYS A 148 3.64 -12.24 2.59
C LYS A 148 3.26 -12.98 3.88
N LEU A 149 3.89 -12.64 5.01
CA LEU A 149 3.54 -13.18 6.33
C LEU A 149 2.13 -12.76 6.77
N SER A 150 1.81 -11.47 6.68
CA SER A 150 0.48 -10.94 7.02
C SER A 150 -0.62 -11.52 6.10
N GLN A 151 -0.34 -11.65 4.80
CA GLN A 151 -1.25 -12.28 3.84
C GLN A 151 -1.44 -13.77 4.14
N ARG A 152 -0.37 -14.48 4.53
CA ARG A 152 -0.46 -15.89 4.89
C ARG A 152 -1.27 -16.11 6.18
N LEU A 153 -1.13 -15.22 7.20
CA LEU A 153 -1.97 -15.23 8.39
C LEU A 153 -3.46 -15.15 8.03
N ALA A 154 -3.83 -14.20 7.17
CA ALA A 154 -5.21 -14.07 6.70
C ALA A 154 -5.67 -15.30 5.90
N THR A 155 -4.80 -15.88 5.07
CA THR A 155 -5.11 -17.08 4.28
C THR A 155 -5.42 -18.29 5.16
N VAL A 156 -4.55 -18.61 6.14
CA VAL A 156 -4.75 -19.78 7.02
C VAL A 156 -5.93 -19.61 7.96
N ARG A 157 -6.29 -18.37 8.30
CA ARG A 157 -7.53 -18.05 9.02
C ARG A 157 -8.76 -18.30 8.15
N LYS A 158 -8.78 -17.71 6.94
CA LYS A 158 -9.96 -17.76 6.05
C LYS A 158 -10.26 -19.16 5.52
N ASN A 159 -9.24 -19.97 5.25
CA ASN A 159 -9.42 -21.35 4.80
C ASN A 159 -9.65 -22.37 5.93
N GLY A 160 -9.62 -21.93 7.20
CA GLY A 160 -9.85 -22.76 8.37
C GLY A 160 -8.67 -23.64 8.80
N SER A 161 -7.48 -23.51 8.17
CA SER A 161 -6.29 -24.27 8.59
C SER A 161 -5.86 -23.94 10.02
N LEU A 162 -6.00 -22.66 10.42
CA LEU A 162 -5.81 -22.18 11.78
C LEU A 162 -7.09 -21.43 12.21
N ASP A 163 -8.13 -22.19 12.54
CA ASP A 163 -9.47 -21.68 12.84
C ASP A 163 -9.58 -20.90 14.16
N PHE A 164 -8.55 -20.97 15.00
CA PHE A 164 -8.44 -20.18 16.22
C PHE A 164 -8.00 -18.72 15.96
N LEU A 165 -7.50 -18.39 14.76
CA LEU A 165 -7.10 -17.03 14.42
C LEU A 165 -8.31 -16.11 14.23
N ARG A 166 -8.15 -14.86 14.65
CA ARG A 166 -9.06 -13.73 14.42
C ARG A 166 -8.48 -12.78 13.38
N PRO A 167 -9.24 -11.77 12.89
CA PRO A 167 -8.83 -10.97 11.75
C PRO A 167 -7.60 -10.11 11.96
N ASP A 168 -7.35 -9.60 13.16
CA ASP A 168 -6.24 -8.68 13.44
C ASP A 168 -4.91 -9.41 13.59
N GLY A 169 -3.86 -8.80 13.03
CA GLY A 169 -2.51 -9.32 13.16
C GLY A 169 -1.46 -8.40 12.55
N LYS A 170 -0.22 -8.57 12.99
CA LYS A 170 0.94 -7.82 12.53
C LYS A 170 2.10 -8.77 12.28
N SER A 171 2.94 -8.41 11.32
CA SER A 171 4.23 -9.06 11.08
C SER A 171 5.34 -8.02 11.01
N GLN A 172 6.53 -8.37 11.47
CA GLN A 172 7.73 -7.56 11.33
C GLN A 172 8.89 -8.49 10.98
N VAL A 173 9.71 -8.06 10.02
CA VAL A 173 10.87 -8.83 9.56
C VAL A 173 12.11 -7.96 9.60
N THR A 174 13.17 -8.46 10.24
CA THR A 174 14.50 -7.86 10.23
C THR A 174 15.41 -8.69 9.35
N ILE A 175 15.99 -8.06 8.35
CA ILE A 175 16.98 -8.64 7.44
C ILE A 175 18.37 -8.12 7.80
N GLU A 176 19.33 -9.03 7.86
CA GLU A 176 20.75 -8.73 7.91
C GLU A 176 21.26 -8.47 6.49
N TYR A 177 21.92 -7.33 6.30
CA TYR A 177 22.55 -6.92 5.04
C TYR A 177 24.07 -6.98 5.16
N GLU A 178 24.70 -7.42 4.10
CA GLU A 178 26.15 -7.39 3.95
C GLU A 178 26.53 -6.71 2.63
N ASN A 179 27.30 -5.62 2.72
CA ASN A 179 27.69 -4.81 1.54
C ASN A 179 26.46 -4.36 0.70
N GLY A 180 25.36 -3.99 1.37
CA GLY A 180 24.13 -3.51 0.74
C GLY A 180 23.23 -4.60 0.13
N ASN A 181 23.57 -5.88 0.26
CA ASN A 181 22.75 -7.01 -0.21
C ASN A 181 22.13 -7.76 0.97
N PRO A 182 20.85 -8.20 0.86
CA PRO A 182 20.20 -9.01 1.88
C PRO A 182 20.89 -10.37 2.01
N ARG A 183 21.17 -10.81 3.23
CA ARG A 183 21.90 -12.05 3.52
C ARG A 183 21.03 -13.12 4.18
N ARG A 184 20.37 -12.78 5.30
CA ARG A 184 19.50 -13.67 6.06
C ARG A 184 18.44 -12.92 6.84
N VAL A 185 17.42 -13.65 7.25
CA VAL A 185 16.42 -13.17 8.22
C VAL A 185 17.01 -13.30 9.61
N ASP A 186 17.18 -12.18 10.31
CA ASP A 186 17.64 -12.17 11.70
C ASP A 186 16.46 -12.39 12.67
N THR A 187 15.36 -11.68 12.46
CA THR A 187 14.24 -11.72 13.39
C THR A 187 12.91 -11.68 12.66
N VAL A 188 11.95 -12.50 13.11
CA VAL A 188 10.53 -12.43 12.71
C VAL A 188 9.69 -12.21 13.95
N VAL A 189 8.84 -11.18 13.92
CA VAL A 189 7.84 -10.90 14.96
C VAL A 189 6.45 -11.09 14.34
N ILE A 190 5.61 -11.87 14.98
CA ILE A 190 4.20 -12.04 14.62
C ILE A 190 3.32 -11.76 15.85
N ALA A 191 2.37 -10.85 15.67
CA ALA A 191 1.24 -10.68 16.58
C ALA A 191 -0.02 -11.14 15.86
N ALA A 192 -0.68 -12.19 16.35
CA ALA A 192 -1.86 -12.79 15.75
C ALA A 192 -2.99 -12.83 16.77
N GLN A 193 -4.08 -12.12 16.50
CA GLN A 193 -5.29 -12.18 17.33
C GLN A 193 -5.89 -13.58 17.26
N HIS A 194 -6.32 -14.11 18.41
CA HIS A 194 -6.77 -15.50 18.51
C HIS A 194 -7.95 -15.68 19.47
N LYS A 195 -8.61 -16.83 19.38
CA LYS A 195 -9.63 -17.28 20.35
C LYS A 195 -8.98 -17.62 21.70
N PRO A 196 -9.73 -17.54 22.81
CA PRO A 196 -9.17 -17.78 24.16
C PRO A 196 -8.76 -19.23 24.42
N ASP A 197 -9.25 -20.18 23.62
CA ASP A 197 -9.14 -21.62 23.90
C ASP A 197 -7.83 -22.25 23.42
N VAL A 198 -7.02 -21.53 22.62
CA VAL A 198 -5.71 -22.02 22.14
C VAL A 198 -4.62 -21.76 23.19
N THR A 199 -3.76 -22.75 23.42
CA THR A 199 -2.59 -22.55 24.29
C THR A 199 -1.53 -21.71 23.58
N TYR A 200 -0.63 -21.11 24.34
CA TYR A 200 0.46 -20.32 23.76
C TYR A 200 1.41 -21.19 22.93
N GLU A 201 1.71 -22.38 23.41
CA GLU A 201 2.61 -23.33 22.76
C GLU A 201 2.05 -23.79 21.41
N ASP A 202 0.77 -24.22 21.37
CA ASP A 202 0.10 -24.63 20.12
C ASP A 202 0.02 -23.49 19.11
N LEU A 203 -0.32 -22.29 19.58
CA LEU A 203 -0.36 -21.09 18.73
C LEU A 203 1.02 -20.78 18.14
N LYS A 204 2.06 -20.80 18.98
CA LYS A 204 3.43 -20.50 18.56
C LYS A 204 3.92 -21.52 17.53
N GLU A 205 3.75 -22.80 17.79
CA GLU A 205 4.15 -23.88 16.87
C GLU A 205 3.41 -23.75 15.54
N ALA A 206 2.08 -23.60 15.57
CA ALA A 206 1.26 -23.48 14.37
C ALA A 206 1.66 -22.26 13.51
N ILE A 207 1.93 -21.10 14.12
CA ILE A 207 2.38 -19.90 13.39
C ILE A 207 3.75 -20.14 12.75
N ILE A 208 4.69 -20.79 13.44
CA ILE A 208 6.01 -21.09 12.87
C ILE A 208 5.86 -22.04 11.67
N GLU A 209 5.11 -23.14 11.81
CA GLU A 209 5.02 -24.18 10.79
C GLU A 209 4.13 -23.77 9.59
N GLU A 210 2.97 -23.17 9.85
CA GLU A 210 1.97 -22.89 8.82
C GLU A 210 2.08 -21.47 8.22
N VAL A 211 2.80 -20.57 8.88
CA VAL A 211 2.96 -19.19 8.38
C VAL A 211 4.41 -18.91 8.04
N ILE A 212 5.32 -18.95 9.02
CA ILE A 212 6.69 -18.47 8.81
C ILE A 212 7.45 -19.37 7.84
N LYS A 213 7.49 -20.66 8.07
CA LYS A 213 8.20 -21.64 7.21
C LYS A 213 7.59 -21.81 5.81
N LYS A 214 6.33 -21.36 5.61
CA LYS A 214 5.69 -21.39 4.29
C LYS A 214 5.98 -20.11 3.47
N VAL A 215 6.47 -19.06 4.10
CA VAL A 215 6.74 -17.77 3.48
C VAL A 215 8.23 -17.50 3.32
N ILE A 216 9.00 -17.72 4.38
CA ILE A 216 10.44 -17.43 4.39
C ILE A 216 11.20 -18.65 3.88
N PRO A 217 12.02 -18.47 2.80
CA PRO A 217 12.84 -19.55 2.29
C PRO A 217 13.81 -20.09 3.35
N LYS A 218 14.02 -21.41 3.32
CA LYS A 218 14.86 -22.10 4.32
C LYS A 218 16.33 -21.63 4.30
N ASP A 219 16.82 -21.26 3.15
CA ASP A 219 18.18 -20.73 2.95
C ASP A 219 18.37 -19.29 3.45
N MET A 220 17.28 -18.61 3.76
CA MET A 220 17.28 -17.27 4.39
C MET A 220 17.23 -17.35 5.93
N THR A 221 17.13 -18.53 6.54
CA THR A 221 17.08 -18.73 7.99
C THR A 221 18.17 -19.67 8.46
N ASP A 222 18.64 -19.50 9.69
CA ASP A 222 19.64 -20.33 10.35
C ASP A 222 19.31 -20.56 11.84
N GLY A 223 20.26 -21.15 12.59
CA GLY A 223 20.10 -21.43 14.02
C GLY A 223 20.00 -20.18 14.90
N ASP A 224 20.45 -19.04 14.39
CA ASP A 224 20.45 -17.75 15.10
C ASP A 224 19.22 -16.90 14.78
N THR A 225 18.36 -17.33 13.85
CA THR A 225 17.11 -16.64 13.50
C THR A 225 16.13 -16.67 14.67
N ARG A 226 15.68 -15.51 15.10
CA ARG A 226 14.80 -15.35 16.27
C ARG A 226 13.33 -15.21 15.86
N TYR A 227 12.46 -15.90 16.59
CA TYR A 227 11.01 -15.86 16.38
C TYR A 227 10.30 -15.34 17.64
N PHE A 228 9.59 -14.21 17.52
CA PHE A 228 8.75 -13.63 18.58
C PHE A 228 7.28 -13.73 18.16
N ILE A 229 6.56 -14.68 18.73
CA ILE A 229 5.14 -14.90 18.45
C ILE A 229 4.33 -14.48 19.67
N ASN A 230 3.40 -13.52 19.48
CA ASN A 230 2.59 -12.96 20.58
C ASN A 230 3.43 -12.76 21.86
N ALA A 231 4.50 -11.94 21.76
CA ALA A 231 5.52 -11.80 22.82
C ALA A 231 4.95 -11.37 24.18
N THR A 232 3.73 -10.82 24.23
CA THR A 232 2.99 -10.50 25.46
C THR A 232 2.24 -11.69 26.04
N GLY A 233 2.26 -12.85 25.38
CA GLY A 233 1.61 -14.09 25.77
C GLY A 233 0.17 -14.26 25.25
N LYS A 234 -0.63 -13.20 25.15
CA LYS A 234 -2.04 -13.26 24.70
C LYS A 234 -2.38 -12.09 23.81
N PHE A 235 -3.18 -12.36 22.75
CA PHE A 235 -3.76 -11.33 21.91
C PHE A 235 -5.22 -11.71 21.55
N ILE A 236 -6.11 -11.63 22.54
CA ILE A 236 -7.53 -11.99 22.42
C ILE A 236 -8.36 -10.76 22.05
N THR A 237 -8.13 -9.64 22.73
CA THR A 237 -8.76 -8.36 22.40
C THR A 237 -7.91 -7.66 21.35
N GLY A 238 -8.50 -7.40 20.19
CA GLY A 238 -7.83 -6.77 19.05
C GLY A 238 -8.85 -6.24 18.06
N GLY A 239 -8.39 -5.83 16.88
CA GLY A 239 -9.23 -5.18 15.90
C GLY A 239 -9.75 -3.82 16.41
N PRO A 240 -10.85 -3.28 15.85
CA PRO A 240 -11.43 -2.00 16.27
C PRO A 240 -11.83 -1.92 17.75
N MET A 241 -11.97 -3.06 18.42
CA MET A 241 -12.18 -3.10 19.88
C MET A 241 -10.90 -2.80 20.66
N GLY A 242 -9.76 -3.22 20.14
CA GLY A 242 -8.47 -3.07 20.81
C GLY A 242 -7.81 -1.73 20.55
N ASP A 243 -8.01 -1.18 19.37
CA ASP A 243 -7.41 0.09 18.92
C ASP A 243 -8.30 0.76 17.87
N CYS A 244 -8.29 2.09 17.86
CA CYS A 244 -9.01 2.88 16.87
C CYS A 244 -8.25 2.87 15.54
N GLY A 245 -8.97 2.61 14.44
CA GLY A 245 -8.44 2.67 13.08
C GLY A 245 -8.88 3.90 12.32
N LEU A 246 -7.99 4.45 11.50
CA LEU A 246 -8.28 5.55 10.58
C LEU A 246 -7.65 5.29 9.22
N THR A 247 -8.32 5.77 8.17
CA THR A 247 -7.79 5.77 6.80
C THR A 247 -6.44 6.50 6.74
N GLY A 248 -5.46 5.90 6.04
CA GLY A 248 -4.18 6.53 5.76
C GLY A 248 -3.19 6.58 6.91
N ARG A 249 -3.32 5.72 7.93
CA ARG A 249 -2.37 5.64 9.06
C ARG A 249 -1.29 4.57 8.91
N LYS A 250 -1.26 3.85 7.79
CA LYS A 250 -0.26 2.79 7.52
C LYS A 250 0.54 3.07 6.23
N ILE A 251 0.85 4.36 5.98
CA ILE A 251 1.46 4.82 4.73
C ILE A 251 2.81 4.17 4.42
N ILE A 252 3.60 3.81 5.42
CA ILE A 252 4.89 3.14 5.24
C ILE A 252 4.68 1.65 4.91
N VAL A 253 3.68 1.00 5.51
CA VAL A 253 3.23 -0.36 5.14
C VAL A 253 2.69 -0.38 3.71
N ASP A 254 1.98 0.67 3.30
CA ASP A 254 1.39 0.79 1.97
C ASP A 254 2.43 0.95 0.87
N THR A 255 3.64 1.38 1.19
CA THR A 255 4.70 1.71 0.24
C THR A 255 5.90 0.78 0.35
N TYR A 256 7.04 1.25 0.87
CA TYR A 256 8.33 0.56 0.76
C TYR A 256 8.91 0.10 2.10
N GLY A 257 8.12 0.12 3.19
CA GLY A 257 8.56 -0.36 4.51
C GLY A 257 9.70 0.45 5.13
N GLY A 258 9.91 1.69 4.68
CA GLY A 258 10.93 2.60 5.20
C GLY A 258 12.25 2.63 4.42
N GLN A 259 12.44 1.78 3.40
CA GLN A 259 13.64 1.87 2.53
C GLN A 259 13.55 2.98 1.49
N GLY A 260 12.38 3.21 0.90
CA GLY A 260 12.11 4.36 0.05
C GLY A 260 11.59 5.55 0.86
N SER A 261 11.84 6.75 0.36
CA SER A 261 11.27 7.98 0.92
C SER A 261 9.73 8.02 0.79
N HIS A 262 9.07 8.88 1.57
CA HIS A 262 7.62 9.06 1.54
C HIS A 262 7.25 10.54 1.60
N GLY A 263 6.27 10.96 0.80
CA GLY A 263 5.80 12.34 0.73
C GLY A 263 4.77 12.72 1.80
N GLY A 264 4.26 11.75 2.55
CA GLY A 264 3.27 11.94 3.61
C GLY A 264 1.81 11.76 3.20
N GLY A 265 1.49 11.79 1.89
CA GLY A 265 0.13 11.59 1.39
C GLY A 265 -0.32 10.12 1.47
N CYS A 266 -1.54 9.87 1.98
CA CYS A 266 -2.15 8.54 1.95
C CYS A 266 -2.86 8.29 0.61
N PHE A 267 -3.16 7.00 0.33
CA PHE A 267 -3.76 6.56 -0.93
C PHE A 267 -5.24 6.21 -0.80
N SER A 268 -5.59 5.37 0.19
CA SER A 268 -6.94 4.84 0.34
C SER A 268 -7.99 5.93 0.47
N GLY A 269 -9.16 5.73 -0.16
CA GLY A 269 -10.26 6.67 -0.19
C GLY A 269 -10.14 7.81 -1.19
N LYS A 270 -9.01 7.94 -1.89
CA LYS A 270 -8.75 9.01 -2.87
C LYS A 270 -8.94 8.50 -4.30
N ASP A 271 -9.76 9.20 -5.10
CA ASP A 271 -9.84 8.96 -6.55
C ASP A 271 -8.55 9.39 -7.27
N PRO A 272 -8.31 8.94 -8.52
CA PRO A 272 -7.05 9.17 -9.22
C PRO A 272 -6.72 10.63 -9.54
N SER A 273 -7.65 11.57 -9.40
CA SER A 273 -7.34 13.01 -9.56
C SER A 273 -6.43 13.54 -8.46
N LYS A 274 -6.36 12.83 -7.33
CA LYS A 274 -5.45 13.14 -6.23
C LYS A 274 -4.07 12.56 -6.56
N VAL A 275 -3.11 13.44 -6.78
CA VAL A 275 -1.74 13.08 -7.18
C VAL A 275 -0.98 12.32 -6.09
N ASP A 276 -1.38 12.42 -4.83
CA ASP A 276 -0.87 11.56 -3.76
C ASP A 276 -0.93 10.08 -4.18
N ARG A 277 -2.05 9.66 -4.78
CA ARG A 277 -2.24 8.29 -5.26
C ARG A 277 -1.68 8.08 -6.66
N SER A 278 -2.20 8.78 -7.67
CA SER A 278 -1.82 8.58 -9.07
C SER A 278 -0.36 8.92 -9.35
N GLY A 279 0.17 9.98 -8.77
CA GLY A 279 1.57 10.38 -8.90
C GLY A 279 2.52 9.38 -8.24
N SER A 280 2.16 8.81 -7.08
CA SER A 280 2.96 7.77 -6.43
C SER A 280 2.95 6.45 -7.22
N TYR A 281 1.82 6.09 -7.83
CA TYR A 281 1.73 4.93 -8.71
C TYR A 281 2.59 5.10 -9.97
N MET A 282 2.58 6.28 -10.57
CA MET A 282 3.45 6.60 -11.70
C MET A 282 4.92 6.64 -11.31
N ALA A 283 5.26 7.21 -10.16
CA ALA A 283 6.62 7.20 -9.64
C ALA A 283 7.13 5.76 -9.41
N ARG A 284 6.29 4.88 -8.84
CA ARG A 284 6.61 3.45 -8.72
C ARG A 284 6.82 2.80 -10.08
N HIS A 285 5.94 3.06 -11.04
CA HIS A 285 6.04 2.51 -12.39
C HIS A 285 7.38 2.87 -13.05
N ILE A 286 7.79 4.13 -12.96
CA ILE A 286 9.06 4.61 -13.51
C ILE A 286 10.24 3.94 -12.81
N ALA A 287 10.30 3.97 -11.46
CA ALA A 287 11.38 3.37 -10.70
C ALA A 287 11.53 1.88 -11.00
N LYS A 288 10.40 1.14 -11.08
CA LYS A 288 10.39 -0.29 -11.39
C LYS A 288 10.92 -0.57 -12.79
N ASN A 289 10.52 0.21 -13.80
CA ASN A 289 11.00 0.05 -15.17
C ASN A 289 12.49 0.42 -15.33
N VAL A 290 13.00 1.39 -14.58
CA VAL A 290 14.44 1.73 -14.55
C VAL A 290 15.26 0.55 -14.03
N VAL A 291 14.84 -0.10 -12.95
CA VAL A 291 15.53 -1.27 -12.39
C VAL A 291 15.37 -2.48 -13.31
N ALA A 292 14.18 -2.74 -13.84
CA ALA A 292 13.93 -3.82 -14.81
C ALA A 292 14.73 -3.66 -16.10
N ALA A 293 14.99 -2.43 -16.54
CA ALA A 293 15.86 -2.12 -17.69
C ALA A 293 17.34 -2.41 -17.44
N GLY A 294 17.76 -2.64 -16.18
CA GLY A 294 19.16 -2.81 -15.81
C GLY A 294 19.96 -1.50 -15.74
N ILE A 295 19.27 -0.34 -15.76
CA ILE A 295 19.92 0.98 -15.67
C ILE A 295 20.50 1.21 -14.27
N ALA A 296 19.85 0.67 -13.24
CA ALA A 296 20.34 0.71 -11.86
C ALA A 296 19.82 -0.50 -11.07
N LYS A 297 20.51 -0.87 -9.98
CA LYS A 297 19.99 -1.87 -9.01
C LYS A 297 18.98 -1.28 -8.05
N LYS A 298 19.10 0.04 -7.78
CA LYS A 298 18.20 0.80 -6.91
C LYS A 298 17.84 2.11 -7.61
N CYS A 299 16.57 2.47 -7.57
CA CYS A 299 16.09 3.72 -8.14
C CYS A 299 15.04 4.34 -7.23
N GLU A 300 15.25 5.59 -6.82
CA GLU A 300 14.24 6.43 -6.21
C GLU A 300 13.93 7.61 -7.14
N ILE A 301 12.64 7.91 -7.29
CA ILE A 301 12.16 9.08 -8.01
C ILE A 301 11.24 9.89 -7.10
N GLN A 302 11.40 11.21 -7.10
CA GLN A 302 10.46 12.17 -6.51
C GLN A 302 9.80 12.98 -7.62
N ILE A 303 8.48 13.11 -7.57
CA ILE A 303 7.69 13.99 -8.41
C ILE A 303 6.96 14.97 -7.49
N ALA A 304 7.03 16.27 -7.77
CA ALA A 304 6.34 17.28 -6.97
C ALA A 304 5.37 18.11 -7.83
N TYR A 305 4.20 18.42 -7.28
CA TYR A 305 3.16 19.21 -7.93
C TYR A 305 2.78 20.43 -7.10
N ALA A 306 2.25 21.44 -7.80
CA ALA A 306 1.50 22.54 -7.21
C ALA A 306 0.01 22.36 -7.56
N ILE A 307 -0.88 22.72 -6.62
CA ILE A 307 -2.33 22.65 -6.85
C ILE A 307 -2.73 23.40 -8.12
N GLY A 308 -3.60 22.83 -8.93
CA GLY A 308 -4.11 23.41 -10.17
C GLY A 308 -3.11 23.47 -11.33
N VAL A 309 -1.86 23.02 -11.16
CA VAL A 309 -0.84 23.02 -12.21
C VAL A 309 -0.66 21.61 -12.76
N ALA A 310 -0.73 21.46 -14.09
CA ALA A 310 -0.64 20.14 -14.73
C ALA A 310 0.79 19.59 -14.75
N LYS A 311 1.78 20.42 -15.09
CA LYS A 311 3.18 19.97 -15.14
C LYS A 311 3.78 19.89 -13.73
N PRO A 312 4.55 18.83 -13.42
CA PRO A 312 5.26 18.77 -12.15
C PRO A 312 6.23 19.96 -12.00
N VAL A 313 6.34 20.49 -10.79
CA VAL A 313 7.28 21.59 -10.47
C VAL A 313 8.71 21.08 -10.35
N SER A 314 8.89 19.80 -10.02
CA SER A 314 10.21 19.15 -10.01
C SER A 314 10.12 17.64 -10.20
N VAL A 315 11.17 17.08 -10.81
CA VAL A 315 11.43 15.64 -10.89
C VAL A 315 12.88 15.40 -10.48
N MET A 316 13.09 14.55 -9.47
CA MET A 316 14.40 14.12 -8.99
C MET A 316 14.53 12.62 -9.14
N LEU A 317 15.72 12.15 -9.49
CA LEU A 317 16.08 10.74 -9.63
C LEU A 317 17.37 10.45 -8.86
N ASP A 318 17.39 9.35 -8.11
CA ASP A 318 18.58 8.86 -7.42
C ASP A 318 18.76 7.35 -7.61
N PHE A 319 19.96 6.95 -7.97
CA PHE A 319 20.36 5.54 -8.13
C PHE A 319 21.07 4.95 -6.92
N MET A 320 21.29 5.75 -5.87
CA MET A 320 22.03 5.31 -4.67
C MET A 320 23.38 4.67 -5.00
N GLY A 321 24.08 5.24 -5.99
CA GLY A 321 25.41 4.75 -6.43
C GLY A 321 25.40 3.51 -7.32
N THR A 322 24.24 2.99 -7.74
CA THR A 322 24.12 1.72 -8.50
C THR A 322 23.86 1.91 -9.99
N GLY A 323 23.75 3.15 -10.47
CA GLY A 323 23.44 3.44 -11.87
C GLY A 323 24.62 3.18 -12.83
N VAL A 324 24.29 2.68 -14.02
CA VAL A 324 25.27 2.46 -15.11
C VAL A 324 25.36 3.61 -16.11
N ILE A 325 24.43 4.59 -16.01
CA ILE A 325 24.42 5.83 -16.78
C ILE A 325 24.42 7.05 -15.85
N HIS A 326 24.65 8.24 -16.39
CA HIS A 326 24.59 9.46 -15.59
C HIS A 326 23.14 9.86 -15.25
N LYS A 327 22.90 10.42 -14.05
CA LYS A 327 21.56 10.82 -13.58
C LYS A 327 20.87 11.82 -14.51
N SER A 328 21.63 12.76 -15.12
CA SER A 328 21.08 13.74 -16.08
C SER A 328 20.55 13.06 -17.33
N GLN A 329 21.25 12.06 -17.86
CA GLN A 329 20.80 11.29 -19.03
C GLN A 329 19.49 10.56 -18.72
N LEU A 330 19.38 9.89 -17.55
CA LEU A 330 18.10 9.26 -17.18
C LEU A 330 16.97 10.27 -17.04
N LYS A 331 17.24 11.45 -16.45
CA LYS A 331 16.21 12.49 -16.32
C LYS A 331 15.66 12.94 -17.68
N GLU A 332 16.52 13.09 -18.67
CA GLU A 332 16.12 13.41 -20.05
C GLU A 332 15.28 12.28 -20.65
N ILE A 333 15.70 11.01 -20.48
CA ILE A 333 14.97 9.83 -20.96
C ILE A 333 13.58 9.74 -20.28
N VAL A 334 13.51 9.92 -18.98
CA VAL A 334 12.23 9.85 -18.24
C VAL A 334 11.27 10.95 -18.71
N ASN A 335 11.76 12.18 -18.90
CA ASN A 335 10.93 13.29 -19.40
C ASN A 335 10.46 13.11 -20.85
N ASP A 336 11.23 12.38 -21.67
CA ASP A 336 10.87 12.07 -23.07
C ASP A 336 9.88 10.90 -23.17
N VAL A 337 9.97 9.94 -22.25
CA VAL A 337 9.19 8.69 -22.29
C VAL A 337 7.86 8.81 -21.56
N PHE A 338 7.81 9.54 -20.44
CA PHE A 338 6.64 9.59 -19.57
C PHE A 338 6.03 10.99 -19.49
N ASP A 339 4.75 11.06 -19.77
CA ASP A 339 3.97 12.28 -19.52
C ASP A 339 3.49 12.26 -18.06
N LEU A 340 4.01 13.18 -17.26
CA LEU A 340 3.74 13.27 -15.82
C LEU A 340 2.59 14.22 -15.47
N ARG A 341 1.79 14.67 -16.45
CA ARG A 341 0.58 15.45 -16.18
C ARG A 341 -0.48 14.54 -15.55
N PRO A 342 -1.26 14.99 -14.56
CA PRO A 342 -2.23 14.13 -13.86
C PRO A 342 -3.19 13.39 -14.79
N ALA A 343 -3.75 14.09 -15.80
CA ALA A 343 -4.64 13.46 -16.77
C ALA A 343 -3.96 12.35 -17.59
N ALA A 344 -2.71 12.58 -18.03
CA ALA A 344 -1.94 11.60 -18.78
C ALA A 344 -1.58 10.36 -17.93
N ILE A 345 -1.26 10.55 -16.64
CA ILE A 345 -1.01 9.46 -15.70
C ILE A 345 -2.26 8.59 -15.53
N ILE A 346 -3.42 9.23 -15.32
CA ILE A 346 -4.70 8.53 -15.14
C ILE A 346 -5.03 7.68 -16.37
N GLU A 347 -4.87 8.24 -17.56
CA GLU A 347 -5.09 7.55 -18.84
C GLU A 347 -4.06 6.41 -19.04
N TYR A 348 -2.78 6.69 -18.91
CA TYR A 348 -1.71 5.72 -19.14
C TYR A 348 -1.78 4.51 -18.20
N LEU A 349 -2.06 4.73 -16.93
CA LEU A 349 -2.21 3.68 -15.94
C LEU A 349 -3.64 3.11 -15.85
N ASP A 350 -4.59 3.62 -16.65
CA ASP A 350 -5.99 3.18 -16.69
C ASP A 350 -6.62 3.10 -15.29
N LEU A 351 -6.59 4.26 -14.59
CA LEU A 351 -6.94 4.35 -13.16
C LEU A 351 -8.44 4.58 -12.88
N LEU A 352 -9.28 4.82 -13.89
CA LEU A 352 -10.72 5.08 -13.69
C LEU A 352 -11.54 3.78 -13.54
N ARG A 353 -10.96 2.74 -12.98
CA ARG A 353 -11.57 1.41 -12.77
C ARG A 353 -11.75 1.12 -11.28
N PRO A 354 -12.72 0.28 -10.89
CA PRO A 354 -12.91 -0.15 -9.50
C PRO A 354 -11.88 -1.23 -9.10
N ILE A 355 -10.65 -0.82 -8.83
CA ILE A 355 -9.50 -1.70 -8.54
C ILE A 355 -8.88 -1.45 -7.15
N TYR A 356 -9.42 -0.49 -6.39
CA TYR A 356 -8.74 0.10 -5.25
C TYR A 356 -8.91 -0.69 -3.95
N ARG A 357 -10.05 -1.33 -3.72
CA ARG A 357 -10.24 -2.17 -2.53
C ARG A 357 -9.16 -3.24 -2.38
N LYS A 358 -8.67 -3.79 -3.49
CA LYS A 358 -7.61 -4.80 -3.48
C LYS A 358 -6.26 -4.26 -3.02
N THR A 359 -6.02 -2.95 -3.10
CA THR A 359 -4.79 -2.32 -2.64
C THR A 359 -4.78 -2.03 -1.15
N SER A 360 -5.93 -2.05 -0.49
CA SER A 360 -6.09 -1.60 0.90
C SER A 360 -5.34 -2.44 1.94
N ALA A 361 -4.82 -3.62 1.58
CA ALA A 361 -4.00 -4.46 2.46
C ALA A 361 -2.83 -5.09 1.69
N TYR A 362 -1.74 -5.39 2.41
CA TYR A 362 -0.54 -6.06 1.90
C TYR A 362 0.27 -5.22 0.90
N GLY A 363 0.20 -3.90 1.02
CA GLY A 363 0.93 -2.92 0.21
C GLY A 363 0.29 -2.63 -1.14
N HIS A 364 0.52 -1.42 -1.64
CA HIS A 364 0.09 -0.97 -2.97
C HIS A 364 1.10 -1.38 -4.05
N PHE A 365 2.33 -1.72 -3.66
CA PHE A 365 3.45 -2.03 -4.54
C PHE A 365 3.97 -3.46 -4.32
N GLY A 366 4.68 -3.99 -5.33
CA GLY A 366 5.18 -5.36 -5.30
C GLY A 366 4.09 -6.41 -5.55
N ARG A 367 3.06 -6.06 -6.29
CA ARG A 367 1.87 -6.87 -6.56
C ARG A 367 1.90 -7.46 -7.98
N ASN A 368 1.25 -8.61 -8.15
CA ASN A 368 1.21 -9.34 -9.43
C ASN A 368 -0.20 -9.40 -10.05
N GLU A 369 -1.18 -8.73 -9.46
CA GLU A 369 -2.53 -8.67 -10.00
C GLU A 369 -2.54 -7.91 -11.32
N PRO A 370 -3.17 -8.46 -12.39
CA PRO A 370 -3.07 -7.90 -13.75
C PRO A 370 -3.69 -6.51 -13.88
N GLU A 371 -4.61 -6.14 -12.98
CA GLU A 371 -5.23 -4.83 -12.93
C GLU A 371 -4.31 -3.72 -12.42
N PHE A 372 -3.21 -4.06 -11.71
CA PHE A 372 -2.27 -3.08 -11.16
C PHE A 372 -1.23 -2.67 -12.22
N SER A 373 -1.66 -1.79 -13.11
CA SER A 373 -0.90 -1.34 -14.28
C SER A 373 0.44 -0.69 -13.92
N TRP A 374 0.55 -0.07 -12.75
CA TRP A 374 1.80 0.55 -12.27
C TRP A 374 2.91 -0.47 -11.92
N GLU A 375 2.56 -1.74 -11.80
CA GLU A 375 3.54 -2.82 -11.58
C GLU A 375 4.08 -3.45 -12.87
N LYS A 376 3.58 -3.04 -14.04
CA LYS A 376 4.08 -3.53 -15.32
C LYS A 376 5.49 -3.00 -15.62
N THR A 377 6.31 -3.84 -16.27
CA THR A 377 7.68 -3.50 -16.73
C THR A 377 7.75 -3.30 -18.24
N ASN A 378 6.64 -2.90 -18.85
CA ASN A 378 6.45 -2.76 -20.29
C ASN A 378 7.30 -1.64 -20.94
N MET A 379 7.90 -0.76 -20.14
CA MET A 379 8.78 0.31 -20.63
C MET A 379 10.27 -0.02 -20.45
N ALA A 380 10.60 -1.16 -19.87
CA ALA A 380 12.00 -1.53 -19.59
C ALA A 380 12.89 -1.57 -20.85
N ASP A 381 12.41 -2.19 -21.94
CA ASP A 381 13.17 -2.27 -23.19
C ASP A 381 13.34 -0.88 -23.83
N VAL A 382 12.29 -0.05 -23.83
CA VAL A 382 12.35 1.34 -24.34
C VAL A 382 13.38 2.16 -23.57
N LEU A 383 13.41 2.02 -22.24
CA LEU A 383 14.38 2.72 -21.39
C LEU A 383 15.80 2.22 -21.63
N ARG A 384 15.99 0.90 -21.81
CA ARG A 384 17.29 0.28 -22.12
C ARG A 384 17.83 0.80 -23.45
N ASP A 385 17.02 0.78 -24.50
CA ASP A 385 17.43 1.23 -25.83
C ASP A 385 17.83 2.71 -25.82
N LYS A 386 17.04 3.57 -25.14
CA LYS A 386 17.34 5.00 -25.00
C LYS A 386 18.59 5.27 -24.13
N ALA A 387 18.86 4.40 -23.18
CA ALA A 387 20.08 4.45 -22.35
C ALA A 387 21.33 3.99 -23.09
N GLY A 388 21.19 3.22 -24.18
CA GLY A 388 22.30 2.68 -24.95
C GLY A 388 23.00 1.50 -24.27
N ILE A 389 22.28 0.66 -23.51
CA ILE A 389 22.83 -0.49 -22.75
C ILE A 389 22.17 -1.80 -23.12
#